data_7ce3c98bd872a5729a367ed3fe2bcb3a
#
_entry.id   7ce3c98bd872a5729a367ed3fe2bcb3a
#
_cell.length_a   1.000
_cell.length_b   1.000
_cell.length_c   1.000
_cell.angle_alpha   90.00
_cell.angle_beta   90.00
_cell.angle_gamma   90.00
#
_symmetry.space_group_name_H-M   'P 1'
#
loop_
_entity.id
_entity.type
_entity.pdbx_description
1 polymer ?
#
loop_
_entity_poly.entity_id
_entity_poly.type
_entity_poly.pdbx_seq_one_letter_code
_entity_poly.pdbx_strand_id
1 'polypeptide(L)'
;QKDILLCELDELVVGAYESYLKHQGLTLNTISFYMRRLRAIYNSAVKELEIPDRKPFAGAFTRTTKTSKRAISQKAIRQLAQLKLETYNQQFARDLFLFSYYTRGMSFVDIACLEKSNIRNGYLIYKRRKTGQELRIAWRQSMQDIVDRYPSLDGKHLLGILDNHAEKSLRQQRHYRQCLINKTLKKLSKLIDIDITLTMYVARHSWATNAKEKNVPVSVISDSMGHNS
;
A
#
# COMPACT_ATOMS: atom_id res chain seq x y z
N GLN A 1 -35.35 2.33 2.15
CA GLN A 1 -34.38 2.30 3.27
C GLN A 1 -34.74 3.49 4.18
N LYS A 2 -35.06 3.23 5.46
CA LYS A 2 -35.31 4.32 6.42
C LYS A 2 -33.98 4.77 6.99
N ASP A 3 -33.75 6.08 7.04
CA ASP A 3 -32.63 6.64 7.79
C ASP A 3 -32.83 6.38 9.28
N ILE A 4 -31.75 6.11 10.02
CA ILE A 4 -31.76 5.93 11.47
C ILE A 4 -31.47 7.29 12.10
N LEU A 5 -32.36 7.74 12.96
CA LEU A 5 -32.13 8.99 13.70
C LEU A 5 -31.01 8.79 14.74
N LEU A 6 -30.27 9.86 15.01
CA LEU A 6 -29.14 9.81 15.96
C LEU A 6 -29.58 9.37 17.35
N CYS A 7 -30.78 9.74 17.78
CA CYS A 7 -31.38 9.32 19.06
C CYS A 7 -31.83 7.85 19.09
N GLU A 8 -31.97 7.19 17.93
CA GLU A 8 -32.31 5.77 17.81
C GLU A 8 -31.05 4.88 17.77
N LEU A 9 -29.87 5.49 17.65
CA LEU A 9 -28.61 4.75 17.60
C LEU A 9 -28.21 4.32 19.02
N ASP A 10 -28.49 3.07 19.35
CA ASP A 10 -28.14 2.42 20.60
C ASP A 10 -27.17 1.25 20.39
N GLU A 11 -26.82 0.56 21.46
CA GLU A 11 -25.89 -0.59 21.41
C GLU A 11 -26.50 -1.77 20.62
N LEU A 12 -27.80 -1.95 20.62
CA LEU A 12 -28.48 -3.03 19.87
C LEU A 12 -28.37 -2.80 18.37
N VAL A 13 -28.61 -1.57 17.91
CA VAL A 13 -28.48 -1.18 16.49
C VAL A 13 -27.04 -1.34 16.01
N VAL A 14 -26.06 -0.89 16.80
CA VAL A 14 -24.63 -1.05 16.48
C VAL A 14 -24.23 -2.52 16.46
N GLY A 15 -24.69 -3.33 17.42
CA GLY A 15 -24.45 -4.77 17.48
C GLY A 15 -25.08 -5.53 16.30
N ALA A 16 -26.30 -5.16 15.90
CA ALA A 16 -26.95 -5.71 14.71
C ALA A 16 -26.17 -5.41 13.43
N TYR A 17 -25.68 -4.18 13.29
CA TYR A 17 -24.85 -3.80 12.15
C TYR A 17 -23.49 -4.52 12.14
N GLU A 18 -22.84 -4.67 13.31
CA GLU A 18 -21.63 -5.47 13.43
C GLU A 18 -21.85 -6.92 13.00
N SER A 19 -22.96 -7.52 13.45
CA SER A 19 -23.37 -8.88 13.08
C SER A 19 -23.63 -9.00 11.58
N TYR A 20 -24.32 -8.04 10.99
CA TYR A 20 -24.51 -7.97 9.53
C TYR A 20 -23.17 -7.97 8.77
N LEU A 21 -22.21 -7.14 9.19
CA LEU A 21 -20.89 -7.09 8.54
C LEU A 21 -20.13 -8.42 8.68
N LYS A 22 -20.28 -9.14 9.82
CA LYS A 22 -19.73 -10.48 10.00
C LYS A 22 -20.35 -11.48 9.03
N HIS A 23 -21.68 -11.48 8.86
CA HIS A 23 -22.37 -12.33 7.90
C HIS A 23 -22.00 -12.05 6.44
N GLN A 24 -21.63 -10.81 6.12
CA GLN A 24 -21.07 -10.45 4.80
C GLN A 24 -19.63 -10.96 4.60
N GLY A 25 -19.05 -11.69 5.55
CA GLY A 25 -17.70 -12.26 5.46
C GLY A 25 -16.57 -11.25 5.61
N LEU A 26 -16.83 -10.05 6.16
CA LEU A 26 -15.78 -9.06 6.35
C LEU A 26 -14.84 -9.48 7.50
N THR A 27 -13.55 -9.16 7.34
CA THR A 27 -12.56 -9.43 8.40
C THR A 27 -12.78 -8.52 9.61
N LEU A 28 -12.38 -9.00 10.81
CA LEU A 28 -12.49 -8.22 12.03
C LEU A 28 -11.83 -6.84 11.95
N ASN A 29 -10.71 -6.72 11.25
CA ASN A 29 -10.06 -5.42 11.06
C ASN A 29 -10.87 -4.48 10.16
N THR A 30 -11.58 -4.99 9.17
CA THR A 30 -12.50 -4.22 8.33
C THR A 30 -13.71 -3.77 9.13
N ILE A 31 -14.29 -4.67 9.94
CA ILE A 31 -15.41 -4.36 10.85
C ILE A 31 -14.98 -3.26 11.84
N SER A 32 -13.82 -3.44 12.49
CA SER A 32 -13.26 -2.42 13.38
C SER A 32 -13.07 -1.06 12.70
N PHE A 33 -12.66 -1.05 11.43
CA PHE A 33 -12.56 0.19 10.66
C PHE A 33 -13.91 0.90 10.54
N TYR A 34 -14.98 0.18 10.16
CA TYR A 34 -16.32 0.75 10.06
C TYR A 34 -16.85 1.22 11.43
N MET A 35 -16.70 0.40 12.47
CA MET A 35 -17.12 0.77 13.82
C MET A 35 -16.42 2.04 14.33
N ARG A 36 -15.11 2.15 14.14
CA ARG A 36 -14.36 3.37 14.52
C ARG A 36 -14.79 4.61 13.73
N ARG A 37 -15.12 4.46 12.45
CA ARG A 37 -15.61 5.58 11.62
C ARG A 37 -16.99 6.04 12.08
N LEU A 38 -17.92 5.11 12.29
CA LEU A 38 -19.26 5.42 12.79
C LEU A 38 -19.20 6.07 14.17
N ARG A 39 -18.37 5.53 15.08
CA ARG A 39 -18.16 6.12 16.41
C ARG A 39 -17.61 7.54 16.32
N ALA A 40 -16.70 7.82 15.42
CA ALA A 40 -16.16 9.17 15.23
C ALA A 40 -17.25 10.14 14.75
N ILE A 41 -18.10 9.72 13.80
CA ILE A 41 -19.23 10.52 13.30
C ILE A 41 -20.23 10.77 14.43
N TYR A 42 -20.63 9.73 15.18
CA TYR A 42 -21.54 9.83 16.31
C TYR A 42 -21.01 10.79 17.37
N ASN A 43 -19.76 10.64 17.79
CA ASN A 43 -19.15 11.51 18.81
C ASN A 43 -19.07 12.98 18.35
N SER A 44 -18.82 13.22 17.04
CA SER A 44 -18.84 14.58 16.49
C SER A 44 -20.26 15.18 16.57
N ALA A 45 -21.28 14.41 16.18
CA ALA A 45 -22.66 14.85 16.20
C ALA A 45 -23.19 15.09 17.64
N VAL A 46 -22.85 14.21 18.58
CA VAL A 46 -23.17 14.39 20.00
C VAL A 46 -22.60 15.71 20.53
N LYS A 47 -21.34 16.01 20.18
CA LYS A 47 -20.68 17.25 20.60
C LYS A 47 -21.30 18.50 19.92
N GLU A 48 -21.57 18.43 18.61
CA GLU A 48 -22.11 19.57 17.85
C GLU A 48 -23.56 19.91 18.21
N LEU A 49 -24.36 18.88 18.52
CA LEU A 49 -25.78 19.02 18.85
C LEU A 49 -26.05 19.12 20.35
N GLU A 50 -25.00 19.04 21.18
CA GLU A 50 -25.07 19.10 22.65
C GLU A 50 -26.06 18.08 23.25
N ILE A 51 -26.19 16.89 22.65
CA ILE A 51 -27.10 15.83 23.10
C ILE A 51 -26.40 14.84 24.02
N PRO A 52 -27.16 14.14 24.92
CA PRO A 52 -26.58 13.13 25.81
C PRO A 52 -25.92 11.98 25.06
N ASP A 53 -24.66 11.62 25.42
CA ASP A 53 -23.97 10.47 24.86
C ASP A 53 -24.53 9.16 25.45
N ARG A 54 -25.19 8.36 24.62
CA ARG A 54 -25.72 7.03 24.94
C ARG A 54 -24.71 5.90 24.86
N LYS A 55 -23.46 6.20 24.47
CA LYS A 55 -22.34 5.24 24.33
C LYS A 55 -22.67 4.00 23.48
N PRO A 56 -23.31 4.14 22.30
CA PRO A 56 -23.80 3.00 21.52
C PRO A 56 -22.69 2.06 21.01
N PHE A 57 -21.43 2.48 21.07
CA PHE A 57 -20.28 1.70 20.66
C PHE A 57 -19.53 1.03 21.83
N ALA A 58 -20.11 0.96 23.04
CA ALA A 58 -19.42 0.38 24.21
C ALA A 58 -19.03 -1.08 23.98
N GLY A 59 -19.93 -1.89 23.41
CA GLY A 59 -19.70 -3.30 23.08
C GLY A 59 -19.06 -3.56 21.72
N ALA A 60 -18.91 -2.54 20.85
CA ALA A 60 -18.47 -2.72 19.48
C ALA A 60 -16.98 -3.10 19.35
N PHE A 61 -16.67 -3.97 18.40
CA PHE A 61 -15.28 -4.35 18.10
C PHE A 61 -14.53 -3.21 17.42
N THR A 62 -13.71 -2.49 18.15
CA THR A 62 -12.89 -1.37 17.67
C THR A 62 -11.38 -1.64 17.79
N ARG A 63 -10.98 -2.86 18.16
CA ARG A 63 -9.59 -3.28 18.31
C ARG A 63 -8.97 -3.68 16.95
N THR A 64 -7.67 -3.89 16.95
CA THR A 64 -6.94 -4.40 15.77
C THR A 64 -6.47 -5.83 16.06
N THR A 65 -6.79 -6.76 15.16
CA THR A 65 -6.25 -8.12 15.20
C THR A 65 -4.94 -8.20 14.43
N LYS A 66 -4.05 -9.10 14.87
CA LYS A 66 -2.80 -9.38 14.16
C LYS A 66 -3.14 -9.92 12.76
N THR A 67 -2.50 -9.35 11.73
CA THR A 67 -2.56 -9.88 10.37
C THR A 67 -1.37 -10.78 10.10
N SER A 68 -1.55 -11.77 9.22
CA SER A 68 -0.44 -12.62 8.76
C SER A 68 0.67 -11.78 8.11
N LYS A 69 1.91 -12.18 8.35
CA LYS A 69 3.07 -11.54 7.68
C LYS A 69 2.97 -11.76 6.18
N ARG A 70 3.10 -10.69 5.42
CA ARG A 70 3.02 -10.72 3.94
C ARG A 70 4.39 -10.47 3.30
N ALA A 71 5.46 -10.92 3.94
CA ALA A 71 6.81 -10.77 3.44
C ALA A 71 7.28 -12.06 2.78
N ILE A 72 7.98 -11.96 1.66
CA ILE A 72 8.67 -13.09 1.03
C ILE A 72 10.16 -13.02 1.34
N SER A 73 10.79 -14.20 1.40
CA SER A 73 12.20 -14.36 1.71
C SER A 73 13.12 -13.76 0.62
N GLN A 74 14.38 -13.50 0.97
CA GLN A 74 15.38 -13.06 0.01
C GLN A 74 15.62 -14.10 -1.11
N LYS A 75 15.45 -15.40 -0.82
CA LYS A 75 15.49 -16.48 -1.82
C LYS A 75 14.37 -16.30 -2.85
N ALA A 76 13.14 -16.06 -2.39
CA ALA A 76 11.99 -15.84 -3.27
C ALA A 76 12.14 -14.56 -4.11
N ILE A 77 12.73 -13.47 -3.56
CA ILE A 77 13.07 -12.26 -4.33
C ILE A 77 14.03 -12.59 -5.48
N ARG A 78 15.06 -13.41 -5.23
CA ARG A 78 16.02 -13.83 -6.27
C ARG A 78 15.34 -14.71 -7.33
N GLN A 79 14.50 -15.65 -6.92
CA GLN A 79 13.72 -16.49 -7.84
C GLN A 79 12.82 -15.63 -8.73
N LEU A 80 12.12 -14.67 -8.15
CA LEU A 80 11.29 -13.73 -8.90
C LEU A 80 12.11 -12.93 -9.92
N ALA A 81 13.31 -12.45 -9.54
CA ALA A 81 14.19 -11.70 -10.43
C ALA A 81 14.68 -12.54 -11.62
N GLN A 82 14.86 -13.84 -11.43
CA GLN A 82 15.38 -14.77 -12.44
C GLN A 82 14.31 -15.40 -13.33
N LEU A 83 13.03 -15.15 -13.06
CA LEU A 83 11.93 -15.69 -13.88
C LEU A 83 12.08 -15.27 -15.35
N LYS A 84 12.06 -16.26 -16.22
CA LYS A 84 11.91 -16.04 -17.66
C LYS A 84 10.43 -15.76 -17.94
N LEU A 85 10.12 -14.55 -18.38
CA LEU A 85 8.76 -14.08 -18.63
C LEU A 85 8.63 -13.67 -20.09
N GLU A 86 7.53 -14.08 -20.71
CA GLU A 86 7.32 -13.89 -22.15
C GLU A 86 6.66 -12.54 -22.48
N THR A 87 5.77 -12.06 -21.62
CA THR A 87 4.98 -10.86 -21.92
C THR A 87 5.54 -9.61 -21.24
N TYR A 88 5.44 -8.49 -21.97
CA TYR A 88 5.81 -7.16 -21.45
C TYR A 88 5.15 -6.86 -20.09
N ASN A 89 3.86 -7.15 -19.95
CA ASN A 89 3.14 -6.87 -18.70
C ASN A 89 3.66 -7.69 -17.51
N GLN A 90 4.09 -8.94 -17.74
CA GLN A 90 4.69 -9.77 -16.69
C GLN A 90 6.07 -9.24 -16.30
N GLN A 91 6.91 -8.92 -17.28
CA GLN A 91 8.24 -8.33 -17.05
C GLN A 91 8.11 -7.00 -16.30
N PHE A 92 7.23 -6.12 -16.76
CA PHE A 92 6.98 -4.82 -16.15
C PHE A 92 6.50 -4.93 -14.69
N ALA A 93 5.54 -5.81 -14.41
CA ALA A 93 5.03 -6.02 -13.04
C ALA A 93 6.12 -6.58 -12.11
N ARG A 94 6.91 -7.59 -12.57
CA ARG A 94 8.07 -8.11 -11.84
C ARG A 94 9.08 -7.02 -11.54
N ASP A 95 9.45 -6.25 -12.54
CA ASP A 95 10.51 -5.26 -12.43
C ASP A 95 10.10 -4.07 -11.56
N LEU A 96 8.84 -3.66 -11.59
CA LEU A 96 8.32 -2.66 -10.65
C LEU A 96 8.28 -3.17 -9.21
N PHE A 97 7.96 -4.45 -8.99
CA PHE A 97 8.05 -5.06 -7.67
C PHE A 97 9.50 -5.05 -7.16
N LEU A 98 10.45 -5.44 -8.01
CA LEU A 98 11.88 -5.42 -7.68
C LEU A 98 12.38 -3.99 -7.45
N PHE A 99 11.95 -3.02 -8.27
CA PHE A 99 12.28 -1.61 -8.08
C PHE A 99 11.79 -1.11 -6.71
N SER A 100 10.55 -1.44 -6.34
CA SER A 100 10.04 -1.14 -5.00
C SER A 100 10.92 -1.75 -3.91
N TYR A 101 11.30 -3.03 -4.06
CA TYR A 101 12.18 -3.70 -3.10
C TYR A 101 13.56 -3.04 -3.01
N TYR A 102 14.20 -2.73 -4.14
CA TYR A 102 15.52 -2.08 -4.20
C TYR A 102 15.49 -0.66 -3.64
N THR A 103 14.37 0.04 -3.77
CA THR A 103 14.14 1.39 -3.23
C THR A 103 13.56 1.36 -1.80
N ARG A 104 13.93 0.37 -0.98
CA ARG A 104 13.55 0.22 0.43
C ARG A 104 12.04 0.12 0.65
N GLY A 105 11.34 -0.53 -0.26
CA GLY A 105 9.89 -0.70 -0.19
C GLY A 105 9.13 0.58 -0.52
N MET A 106 9.60 1.37 -1.48
CA MET A 106 8.89 2.55 -1.99
C MET A 106 7.49 2.17 -2.44
N SER A 107 6.49 3.00 -2.08
CA SER A 107 5.11 2.74 -2.46
C SER A 107 4.91 2.90 -3.98
N PHE A 108 3.96 2.17 -4.55
CA PHE A 108 3.63 2.32 -5.97
C PHE A 108 3.27 3.77 -6.37
N VAL A 109 2.58 4.47 -5.45
CA VAL A 109 2.20 5.88 -5.66
C VAL A 109 3.44 6.77 -5.80
N ASP A 110 4.44 6.54 -4.96
CA ASP A 110 5.69 7.30 -5.02
C ASP A 110 6.47 6.93 -6.29
N ILE A 111 6.61 5.63 -6.62
CA ILE A 111 7.30 5.15 -7.84
C ILE A 111 6.69 5.78 -9.09
N ALA A 112 5.35 5.74 -9.19
CA ALA A 112 4.65 6.26 -10.36
C ALA A 112 4.84 7.77 -10.57
N CYS A 113 5.12 8.51 -9.50
CA CYS A 113 5.30 9.96 -9.53
C CYS A 113 6.78 10.39 -9.50
N LEU A 114 7.73 9.45 -9.56
CA LEU A 114 9.14 9.81 -9.68
C LEU A 114 9.39 10.53 -11.00
N GLU A 115 10.22 11.57 -10.93
CA GLU A 115 10.71 12.33 -12.08
C GLU A 115 12.20 12.06 -12.29
N LYS A 116 12.69 12.26 -13.50
CA LYS A 116 14.14 12.16 -13.82
C LYS A 116 14.99 13.06 -12.92
N SER A 117 14.46 14.22 -12.56
CA SER A 117 15.08 15.18 -11.63
C SER A 117 15.27 14.68 -10.20
N ASN A 118 14.60 13.58 -9.81
CA ASN A 118 14.79 12.95 -8.51
C ASN A 118 16.14 12.21 -8.40
N ILE A 119 16.80 11.90 -9.52
CA ILE A 119 18.13 11.28 -9.53
C ILE A 119 19.18 12.38 -9.57
N ARG A 120 19.96 12.51 -8.49
CA ARG A 120 20.99 13.53 -8.34
C ARG A 120 22.20 12.99 -7.60
N ASN A 121 23.40 13.25 -8.11
CA ASN A 121 24.67 12.92 -7.45
C ASN A 121 24.76 11.48 -6.95
N GLY A 122 24.28 10.51 -7.77
CA GLY A 122 24.30 9.10 -7.40
C GLY A 122 23.24 8.67 -6.37
N TYR A 123 22.24 9.52 -6.12
CA TYR A 123 21.14 9.23 -5.20
C TYR A 123 19.79 9.49 -5.83
N LEU A 124 18.80 8.68 -5.47
CA LEU A 124 17.39 8.95 -5.64
C LEU A 124 16.90 9.74 -4.44
N ILE A 125 16.44 10.98 -4.65
CA ILE A 125 15.96 11.90 -3.61
C ILE A 125 14.52 12.26 -3.94
N TYR A 126 13.58 11.94 -3.03
CA TYR A 126 12.17 12.21 -3.22
C TYR A 126 11.45 12.46 -1.91
N LYS A 127 10.34 13.21 -1.97
CA LYS A 127 9.43 13.39 -0.82
C LYS A 127 8.33 12.35 -0.88
N ARG A 128 8.21 11.56 0.20
CA ARG A 128 7.14 10.56 0.32
C ARG A 128 5.77 11.24 0.34
N ARG A 129 4.90 10.88 -0.59
CA ARG A 129 3.58 11.56 -0.75
C ARG A 129 2.66 11.41 0.46
N LYS A 130 2.77 10.33 1.23
CA LYS A 130 1.92 10.09 2.41
C LYS A 130 2.34 10.92 3.64
N THR A 131 3.63 11.15 3.84
CA THR A 131 4.17 11.74 5.09
C THR A 131 4.93 13.05 4.86
N GLY A 132 5.23 13.41 3.59
CA GLY A 132 6.03 14.59 3.27
C GLY A 132 7.53 14.44 3.57
N GLN A 133 7.95 13.33 4.18
CA GLN A 133 9.34 13.10 4.54
C GLN A 133 10.21 12.94 3.28
N GLU A 134 11.36 13.63 3.25
CA GLU A 134 12.36 13.45 2.22
C GLU A 134 13.19 12.19 2.50
N LEU A 135 13.34 11.37 1.48
CA LEU A 135 14.12 10.14 1.54
C LEU A 135 15.24 10.19 0.51
N ARG A 136 16.42 9.72 0.94
CA ARG A 136 17.62 9.63 0.11
C ARG A 136 18.08 8.17 0.01
N ILE A 137 18.12 7.63 -1.21
CA ILE A 137 18.45 6.24 -1.49
C ILE A 137 19.62 6.23 -2.48
N ALA A 138 20.71 5.51 -2.16
CA ALA A 138 21.82 5.34 -3.08
C ALA A 138 21.33 4.67 -4.38
N TRP A 139 21.61 5.32 -5.50
CA TRP A 139 21.24 4.79 -6.83
C TRP A 139 22.14 3.61 -7.18
N ARG A 140 21.53 2.53 -7.65
CA ARG A 140 22.24 1.30 -7.99
C ARG A 140 21.98 0.90 -9.45
N GLN A 141 22.92 0.18 -10.06
CA GLN A 141 22.79 -0.30 -11.43
C GLN A 141 21.50 -1.11 -11.65
N SER A 142 21.12 -1.96 -10.70
CA SER A 142 19.87 -2.73 -10.78
C SER A 142 18.59 -1.87 -10.86
N MET A 143 18.62 -0.64 -10.35
CA MET A 143 17.53 0.33 -10.50
C MET A 143 17.60 0.99 -11.88
N GLN A 144 18.80 1.34 -12.32
CA GLN A 144 19.04 1.92 -13.66
C GLN A 144 18.58 0.97 -14.76
N ASP A 145 18.96 -0.31 -14.68
CA ASP A 145 18.58 -1.34 -15.66
C ASP A 145 17.05 -1.45 -15.82
N ILE A 146 16.30 -1.21 -14.75
CA ILE A 146 14.82 -1.20 -14.79
C ILE A 146 14.33 0.06 -15.48
N VAL A 147 14.88 1.22 -15.13
CA VAL A 147 14.48 2.50 -15.74
C VAL A 147 14.75 2.51 -17.23
N ASP A 148 15.89 1.97 -17.68
CA ASP A 148 16.27 1.92 -19.08
C ASP A 148 15.33 1.04 -19.92
N ARG A 149 14.77 -0.01 -19.31
CA ARG A 149 13.77 -0.89 -19.96
C ARG A 149 12.39 -0.26 -20.11
N TYR A 150 12.04 0.68 -19.25
CA TYR A 150 10.70 1.27 -19.18
C TYR A 150 10.75 2.80 -19.23
N PRO A 151 11.20 3.37 -20.35
CA PRO A 151 11.39 4.81 -20.46
C PRO A 151 10.09 5.59 -20.27
N SER A 152 10.25 6.82 -19.85
CA SER A 152 9.17 7.79 -19.69
C SER A 152 8.28 7.91 -20.94
N LEU A 153 6.97 8.02 -20.74
CA LEU A 153 6.02 8.27 -21.85
C LEU A 153 5.90 9.76 -22.18
N ASP A 154 6.15 10.64 -21.21
CA ASP A 154 5.98 12.09 -21.32
C ASP A 154 7.29 12.88 -21.20
N GLY A 155 8.43 12.20 -21.14
CA GLY A 155 9.74 12.81 -20.98
C GLY A 155 10.05 13.33 -19.55
N LYS A 156 9.05 13.51 -18.69
CA LYS A 156 9.17 14.04 -17.33
C LYS A 156 9.32 12.95 -16.28
N HIS A 157 8.39 11.99 -16.25
CA HIS A 157 8.41 10.91 -15.29
C HIS A 157 9.64 10.01 -15.48
N LEU A 158 10.06 9.35 -14.42
CA LEU A 158 11.21 8.44 -14.45
C LEU A 158 10.91 7.15 -15.20
N LEU A 159 9.71 6.60 -15.00
CA LEU A 159 9.24 5.33 -15.56
C LEU A 159 7.98 5.53 -16.38
N GLY A 160 7.78 4.71 -17.41
CA GLY A 160 6.63 4.72 -18.31
C GLY A 160 5.33 4.23 -17.67
N ILE A 161 4.99 4.78 -16.48
CA ILE A 161 3.77 4.44 -15.73
C ILE A 161 2.66 5.45 -16.01
N LEU A 162 3.01 6.74 -15.98
CA LEU A 162 2.10 7.87 -16.16
C LEU A 162 2.48 8.65 -17.42
N ASP A 163 1.46 9.28 -18.00
CA ASP A 163 1.59 10.15 -19.17
C ASP A 163 0.75 11.41 -18.95
N ASN A 164 1.43 12.57 -18.91
CA ASN A 164 0.80 13.88 -18.76
C ASN A 164 -0.02 14.30 -19.98
N HIS A 165 0.21 13.69 -21.14
CA HIS A 165 -0.48 14.00 -22.40
C HIS A 165 -1.70 13.11 -22.65
N ALA A 166 -1.94 12.09 -21.79
CA ALA A 166 -3.09 11.22 -21.93
C ALA A 166 -4.39 11.90 -21.44
N GLU A 167 -5.52 11.55 -22.07
CA GLU A 167 -6.85 12.08 -21.70
C GLU A 167 -7.24 11.79 -20.24
N LYS A 168 -6.82 10.62 -19.71
CA LYS A 168 -7.13 10.22 -18.33
C LYS A 168 -6.26 10.98 -17.32
N SER A 169 -6.87 11.45 -16.24
CA SER A 169 -6.12 12.08 -15.16
C SER A 169 -5.04 11.15 -14.60
N LEU A 170 -3.92 11.71 -14.09
CA LEU A 170 -2.83 10.95 -13.48
C LEU A 170 -3.31 10.05 -12.33
N ARG A 171 -4.36 10.46 -11.60
CA ARG A 171 -4.98 9.65 -10.54
C ARG A 171 -5.64 8.39 -11.10
N GLN A 172 -6.38 8.52 -12.20
CA GLN A 172 -7.05 7.41 -12.87
C GLN A 172 -6.03 6.44 -13.51
N GLN A 173 -5.02 6.99 -14.19
CA GLN A 173 -3.93 6.18 -14.76
C GLN A 173 -3.24 5.36 -13.68
N ARG A 174 -2.84 6.01 -12.57
CA ARG A 174 -2.18 5.36 -11.43
C ARG A 174 -3.01 4.24 -10.85
N HIS A 175 -4.30 4.48 -10.60
CA HIS A 175 -5.21 3.46 -10.06
C HIS A 175 -5.31 2.25 -11.01
N TYR A 176 -5.57 2.51 -12.30
CA TYR A 176 -5.66 1.45 -13.31
C TYR A 176 -4.37 0.64 -13.41
N ARG A 177 -3.22 1.30 -13.51
CA ARG A 177 -1.91 0.66 -13.58
C ARG A 177 -1.62 -0.20 -12.34
N GLN A 178 -1.93 0.31 -11.16
CA GLN A 178 -1.75 -0.45 -9.90
C GLN A 178 -2.60 -1.72 -9.86
N CYS A 179 -3.86 -1.64 -10.28
CA CYS A 179 -4.75 -2.80 -10.36
C CYS A 179 -4.20 -3.85 -11.34
N LEU A 180 -3.77 -3.43 -12.53
CA LEU A 180 -3.21 -4.31 -13.56
C LEU A 180 -1.92 -5.00 -13.05
N ILE A 181 -0.99 -4.23 -12.47
CA ILE A 181 0.26 -4.75 -11.93
C ILE A 181 -0.01 -5.76 -10.81
N ASN A 182 -0.89 -5.45 -9.86
CA ASN A 182 -1.23 -6.38 -8.78
C ASN A 182 -1.91 -7.65 -9.30
N LYS A 183 -2.79 -7.55 -10.31
CA LYS A 183 -3.40 -8.71 -10.98
C LYS A 183 -2.33 -9.60 -11.63
N THR A 184 -1.32 -9.00 -12.25
CA THR A 184 -0.20 -9.71 -12.87
C THR A 184 0.71 -10.34 -11.80
N LEU A 185 1.10 -9.59 -10.76
CA LEU A 185 1.90 -10.10 -9.65
C LEU A 185 1.25 -11.30 -8.96
N LYS A 186 -0.09 -11.29 -8.80
CA LYS A 186 -0.84 -12.44 -8.28
C LYS A 186 -0.67 -13.70 -9.14
N LYS A 187 -0.52 -13.56 -10.47
CA LYS A 187 -0.21 -14.69 -11.36
C LYS A 187 1.22 -15.14 -11.19
N LEU A 188 2.17 -14.20 -11.08
CA LEU A 188 3.60 -14.51 -10.90
C LEU A 188 3.88 -15.21 -9.57
N SER A 189 3.12 -14.95 -8.51
CA SER A 189 3.30 -15.65 -7.23
C SER A 189 3.14 -17.18 -7.35
N LYS A 190 2.34 -17.63 -8.32
CA LYS A 190 2.14 -19.06 -8.58
C LYS A 190 3.34 -19.74 -9.28
N LEU A 191 4.26 -18.94 -9.83
CA LEU A 191 5.43 -19.44 -10.57
C LEU A 191 6.68 -19.62 -9.68
N ILE A 192 6.65 -19.11 -8.45
CA ILE A 192 7.81 -19.10 -7.55
C ILE A 192 7.54 -19.83 -6.22
N ASP A 193 6.59 -20.74 -6.18
CA ASP A 193 6.29 -21.60 -5.03
C ASP A 193 6.28 -20.85 -3.68
N ILE A 194 5.40 -19.88 -3.57
CA ILE A 194 5.16 -19.11 -2.34
C ILE A 194 3.67 -19.05 -2.01
N ASP A 195 3.32 -19.22 -0.75
CA ASP A 195 1.94 -19.16 -0.26
C ASP A 195 1.37 -17.73 -0.21
N ILE A 196 2.21 -16.73 -0.50
CA ILE A 196 1.85 -15.32 -0.39
C ILE A 196 1.45 -14.77 -1.75
N THR A 197 0.26 -14.20 -1.84
CA THR A 197 -0.16 -13.45 -3.03
C THR A 197 0.65 -12.17 -3.17
N LEU A 198 1.44 -12.07 -4.24
CA LEU A 198 2.25 -10.88 -4.52
C LEU A 198 1.39 -9.68 -4.87
N THR A 199 1.74 -8.56 -4.29
CA THR A 199 1.25 -7.21 -4.63
C THR A 199 2.39 -6.22 -4.45
N MET A 200 2.28 -5.02 -4.97
CA MET A 200 3.30 -3.98 -4.75
C MET A 200 3.56 -3.71 -3.26
N TYR A 201 2.57 -3.92 -2.40
CA TYR A 201 2.72 -3.75 -0.95
C TYR A 201 3.59 -4.85 -0.30
N VAL A 202 3.58 -6.05 -0.85
CA VAL A 202 4.44 -7.17 -0.40
C VAL A 202 5.92 -6.83 -0.54
N ALA A 203 6.33 -6.11 -1.58
CA ALA A 203 7.72 -5.66 -1.75
C ALA A 203 8.21 -4.84 -0.54
N ARG A 204 7.37 -3.95 -0.04
CA ARG A 204 7.66 -3.12 1.14
C ARG A 204 7.80 -3.95 2.42
N HIS A 205 6.88 -4.89 2.64
CA HIS A 205 6.96 -5.81 3.78
C HIS A 205 8.21 -6.70 3.71
N SER A 206 8.51 -7.20 2.52
CA SER A 206 9.68 -8.06 2.30
C SER A 206 10.99 -7.33 2.57
N TRP A 207 11.11 -6.08 2.10
CA TRP A 207 12.31 -5.30 2.40
C TRP A 207 12.48 -5.10 3.91
N ALA A 208 11.43 -4.69 4.61
CA ALA A 208 11.49 -4.45 6.06
C ALA A 208 11.80 -5.74 6.85
N THR A 209 11.17 -6.85 6.50
CA THR A 209 11.41 -8.14 7.15
C THR A 209 12.83 -8.64 6.88
N ASN A 210 13.28 -8.63 5.63
CA ASN A 210 14.63 -9.08 5.26
C ASN A 210 15.72 -8.16 5.86
N ALA A 211 15.46 -6.87 6.03
CA ALA A 211 16.37 -5.97 6.75
C ALA A 211 16.44 -6.32 8.25
N LYS A 212 15.30 -6.61 8.88
CA LYS A 212 15.24 -7.05 10.27
C LYS A 212 15.96 -8.38 10.48
N GLU A 213 15.82 -9.35 9.57
CA GLU A 213 16.53 -10.63 9.60
C GLU A 213 18.05 -10.46 9.48
N LYS A 214 18.52 -9.34 8.92
CA LYS A 214 19.93 -8.94 8.89
C LYS A 214 20.36 -8.08 10.08
N ASN A 215 19.58 -8.08 11.15
CA ASN A 215 19.83 -7.33 12.37
C ASN A 215 19.89 -5.80 12.19
N VAL A 216 19.24 -5.25 11.15
CA VAL A 216 19.11 -3.79 11.03
C VAL A 216 18.12 -3.31 12.11
N PRO A 217 18.48 -2.29 12.92
CA PRO A 217 17.60 -1.75 13.96
C PRO A 217 16.25 -1.29 13.41
N VAL A 218 15.16 -1.54 14.15
CA VAL A 218 13.79 -1.20 13.70
C VAL A 218 13.63 0.30 13.46
N SER A 219 14.29 1.15 14.26
CA SER A 219 14.32 2.60 14.03
C SER A 219 14.88 2.96 12.66
N VAL A 220 16.04 2.38 12.30
CA VAL A 220 16.68 2.60 10.99
C VAL A 220 15.79 2.10 9.85
N ILE A 221 15.10 0.95 10.03
CA ILE A 221 14.13 0.44 9.05
C ILE A 221 12.97 1.43 8.90
N SER A 222 12.40 1.89 10.02
CA SER A 222 11.28 2.85 10.06
C SER A 222 11.62 4.15 9.33
N ASP A 223 12.77 4.75 9.66
CA ASP A 223 13.27 5.98 9.03
C ASP A 223 13.53 5.78 7.53
N SER A 224 14.18 4.66 7.17
CA SER A 224 14.44 4.30 5.76
C SER A 224 13.17 4.13 4.93
N MET A 225 12.06 3.80 5.57
CA MET A 225 10.74 3.66 4.94
C MET A 225 9.92 4.96 5.00
N GLY A 226 10.40 6.00 5.64
CA GLY A 226 9.71 7.28 5.78
C GLY A 226 8.48 7.18 6.68
N HIS A 227 8.55 6.45 7.79
CA HIS A 227 7.53 6.49 8.83
C HIS A 227 7.84 7.65 9.78
N ASN A 228 6.85 8.51 10.01
CA ASN A 228 6.91 9.42 11.14
C ASN A 228 6.66 8.58 12.39
N SER A 229 7.65 8.49 13.25
CA SER A 229 7.56 7.90 14.60
C SER A 229 6.73 8.81 15.50
#